data_60d6cd8d21b9fd609050f5579a1dbd91
#
_entry.id   60d6cd8d21b9fd609050f5579a1dbd91
#
_cell.length_a   1.000
_cell.length_b   1.000
_cell.length_c   1.000
_cell.angle_alpha   90.00
_cell.angle_beta   90.00
_cell.angle_gamma   90.00
#
_symmetry.space_group_name_H-M   'P 1'
#
loop_
_entity.id
_entity.type
_entity.pdbx_description
1 polymer ?
#
loop_
_entity_poly.entity_id
_entity_poly.type
_entity_poly.pdbx_seq_one_letter_code
_entity_poly.pdbx_strand_id
1 'polypeptide(L)'
;LGLSAQLLFVLLLLVMFGMGIQNYRESYGSYEQQKVETDKTLDLIGTPEEDVQMVTNGVKHLGWTVLYYYYPDNEIVNGDYNQAESDRFWYFTPDAMSDEAVAGLQQDGYRVTDYGQMQLAQYPFYLYYIEAVQPASFAKSR
;
A
#
# COMPACT_ATOMS: atom_id res chain seq x y z
N LEU A 1 39.88 29.00 -27.53
CA LEU A 1 40.03 27.77 -26.75
C LEU A 1 40.93 26.80 -27.51
N GLY A 2 42.04 26.36 -26.87
CA GLY A 2 42.92 25.37 -27.48
C GLY A 2 42.25 24.03 -27.67
N LEU A 3 42.76 23.22 -28.58
CA LEU A 3 42.22 21.90 -28.94
C LEU A 3 42.02 20.99 -27.70
N SER A 4 42.92 21.10 -26.71
CA SER A 4 42.85 20.36 -25.44
C SER A 4 41.65 20.76 -24.57
N ALA A 5 41.28 22.04 -24.55
CA ALA A 5 40.12 22.52 -23.80
C ALA A 5 38.81 22.11 -24.47
N GLN A 6 38.77 22.07 -25.79
CA GLN A 6 37.61 21.58 -26.54
C GLN A 6 37.40 20.08 -26.33
N LEU A 7 38.46 19.28 -26.34
CA LEU A 7 38.39 17.84 -26.06
C LEU A 7 37.96 17.57 -24.64
N LEU A 8 38.45 18.33 -23.68
CA LEU A 8 38.02 18.20 -22.27
C LEU A 8 36.54 18.52 -22.10
N PHE A 9 36.05 19.56 -22.77
CA PHE A 9 34.62 19.96 -22.73
C PHE A 9 33.72 18.88 -23.34
N VAL A 10 34.09 18.32 -24.50
CA VAL A 10 33.35 17.23 -25.13
C VAL A 10 33.31 16.00 -24.24
N LEU A 11 34.45 15.64 -23.61
CA LEU A 11 34.53 14.52 -22.69
C LEU A 11 33.61 14.72 -21.49
N LEU A 12 33.61 15.92 -20.93
CA LEU A 12 32.73 16.28 -19.79
C LEU A 12 31.24 16.15 -20.16
N LEU A 13 30.85 16.62 -21.35
CA LEU A 13 29.48 16.48 -21.86
C LEU A 13 29.07 15.02 -22.03
N LEU A 14 29.98 14.18 -22.56
CA LEU A 14 29.70 12.74 -22.72
C LEU A 14 29.56 12.04 -21.39
N VAL A 15 30.33 12.37 -20.37
CA VAL A 15 30.20 11.85 -19.02
C VAL A 15 28.86 12.28 -18.40
N MET A 16 28.52 13.56 -18.48
CA MET A 16 27.23 14.06 -17.95
C MET A 16 26.05 13.42 -18.64
N PHE A 17 26.12 13.23 -19.95
CA PHE A 17 25.07 12.57 -20.72
C PHE A 17 24.92 11.10 -20.34
N GLY A 18 26.04 10.38 -20.18
CA GLY A 18 26.07 8.99 -19.73
C GLY A 18 25.45 8.83 -18.33
N MET A 19 25.82 9.71 -17.39
CA MET A 19 25.23 9.73 -16.04
C MET A 19 23.72 10.03 -16.08
N GLY A 20 23.31 10.96 -16.94
CA GLY A 20 21.88 11.28 -17.13
C GLY A 20 21.07 10.08 -17.61
N ILE A 21 21.60 9.34 -18.58
CA ILE A 21 20.95 8.12 -19.09
C ILE A 21 20.86 7.04 -18.00
N GLN A 22 21.92 6.85 -17.23
CA GLN A 22 21.94 5.86 -16.15
C GLN A 22 20.90 6.20 -15.08
N ASN A 23 20.88 7.44 -14.60
CA ASN A 23 19.88 7.91 -13.63
C ASN A 23 18.45 7.76 -14.16
N TYR A 24 18.23 8.06 -15.44
CA TYR A 24 16.92 7.87 -16.06
C TYR A 24 16.49 6.41 -16.07
N ARG A 25 17.40 5.50 -16.44
CA ARG A 25 17.11 4.05 -16.46
C ARG A 25 16.78 3.51 -15.07
N GLU A 26 17.54 3.92 -14.05
CA GLU A 26 17.29 3.51 -12.66
C GLU A 26 15.95 4.05 -12.15
N SER A 27 15.65 5.32 -12.41
CA SER A 27 14.37 5.93 -12.03
C SER A 27 13.18 5.30 -12.76
N TYR A 28 13.32 5.00 -14.03
CA TYR A 28 12.27 4.34 -14.82
C TYR A 28 12.06 2.90 -14.36
N GLY A 29 13.13 2.14 -14.09
CA GLY A 29 13.02 0.79 -13.55
C GLY A 29 12.33 0.74 -12.19
N SER A 30 12.63 1.69 -11.31
CA SER A 30 11.96 1.84 -10.02
C SER A 30 10.47 2.16 -10.18
N TYR A 31 10.12 3.05 -11.09
CA TYR A 31 8.73 3.39 -11.39
C TYR A 31 7.93 2.19 -11.95
N GLU A 32 8.51 1.46 -12.89
CA GLU A 32 7.89 0.24 -13.45
C GLU A 32 7.66 -0.81 -12.37
N GLN A 33 8.62 -1.02 -11.47
CA GLN A 33 8.47 -1.95 -10.36
C GLN A 33 7.36 -1.51 -9.40
N GLN A 34 7.31 -0.24 -9.03
CA GLN A 34 6.25 0.32 -8.20
C GLN A 34 4.87 0.14 -8.84
N LYS A 35 4.79 0.35 -10.15
CA LYS A 35 3.55 0.15 -10.90
C LYS A 35 3.10 -1.32 -10.85
N VAL A 36 4.00 -2.25 -11.09
CA VAL A 36 3.70 -3.70 -11.03
C VAL A 36 3.21 -4.11 -9.64
N GLU A 37 3.88 -3.68 -8.58
CA GLU A 37 3.47 -3.99 -7.21
C GLU A 37 2.14 -3.33 -6.83
N THR A 38 1.91 -2.10 -7.29
CA THR A 38 0.62 -1.41 -7.12
C THR A 38 -0.50 -2.14 -7.82
N ASP A 39 -0.31 -2.54 -9.07
CA ASP A 39 -1.31 -3.27 -9.84
C ASP A 39 -1.67 -4.62 -9.17
N LYS A 40 -0.69 -5.33 -8.63
CA LYS A 40 -0.93 -6.56 -7.85
C LYS A 40 -1.82 -6.30 -6.63
N THR A 41 -1.57 -5.23 -5.90
CA THR A 41 -2.35 -4.86 -4.72
C THR A 41 -3.78 -4.49 -5.10
N LEU A 42 -3.94 -3.70 -6.16
CA LEU A 42 -5.26 -3.30 -6.67
C LEU A 42 -6.07 -4.49 -7.19
N ASP A 43 -5.42 -5.42 -7.90
CA ASP A 43 -6.05 -6.65 -8.38
C ASP A 43 -6.51 -7.54 -7.23
N LEU A 44 -5.70 -7.62 -6.16
CA LEU A 44 -6.02 -8.40 -4.97
C LEU A 44 -7.23 -7.83 -4.22
N ILE A 45 -7.25 -6.52 -3.98
CA ILE A 45 -8.34 -5.85 -3.27
C ILE A 45 -9.60 -5.78 -4.14
N GLY A 46 -9.40 -5.60 -5.45
CA GLY A 46 -10.50 -5.49 -6.41
C GLY A 46 -11.35 -4.24 -6.18
N THR A 47 -12.66 -4.40 -6.35
CA THR A 47 -13.64 -3.34 -6.07
C THR A 47 -14.44 -3.74 -4.83
N PRO A 48 -14.06 -3.27 -3.63
CA PRO A 48 -14.76 -3.61 -2.40
C PRO A 48 -16.19 -3.06 -2.39
N GLU A 49 -17.08 -3.75 -1.70
CA GLU A 49 -18.42 -3.23 -1.42
C GLU A 49 -18.34 -1.97 -0.55
N GLU A 50 -19.34 -1.08 -0.62
CA GLU A 50 -19.33 0.23 0.06
C GLU A 50 -19.23 0.12 1.59
N ASP A 51 -19.71 -0.98 2.18
CA ASP A 51 -19.64 -1.24 3.62
C ASP A 51 -18.27 -1.76 4.11
N VAL A 52 -17.37 -2.07 3.19
CA VAL A 52 -15.99 -2.47 3.52
C VAL A 52 -15.16 -1.22 3.79
N GLN A 53 -14.65 -1.10 5.01
CA GLN A 53 -13.78 0.02 5.39
C GLN A 53 -12.33 -0.22 4.98
N MET A 54 -11.60 0.88 4.77
CA MET A 54 -10.16 0.91 4.59
C MET A 54 -9.52 1.51 5.84
N VAL A 55 -8.91 0.68 6.67
CA VAL A 55 -8.28 1.10 7.93
C VAL A 55 -6.77 1.15 7.73
N THR A 56 -6.17 2.31 7.96
CA THR A 56 -4.72 2.51 7.82
C THR A 56 -4.12 3.04 9.11
N ASN A 57 -3.13 2.35 9.62
CA ASN A 57 -2.43 2.72 10.85
C ASN A 57 -0.97 3.06 10.54
N GLY A 58 -0.60 4.33 10.71
CA GLY A 58 0.80 4.78 10.67
C GLY A 58 1.48 4.75 9.30
N VAL A 59 0.82 4.34 8.24
CA VAL A 59 1.37 4.43 6.87
C VAL A 59 1.19 5.86 6.37
N LYS A 60 2.29 6.59 6.41
CA LYS A 60 2.30 8.03 6.11
C LYS A 60 1.66 8.33 4.75
N HIS A 61 0.70 9.23 4.73
CA HIS A 61 -0.05 9.71 3.57
C HIS A 61 -0.88 8.65 2.82
N LEU A 62 -0.89 7.39 3.23
CA LEU A 62 -1.67 6.37 2.52
C LEU A 62 -3.18 6.68 2.57
N GLY A 63 -3.72 6.93 3.76
CA GLY A 63 -5.14 7.19 3.95
C GLY A 63 -5.64 8.51 3.35
N TRP A 64 -4.78 9.54 3.33
CA TRP A 64 -5.18 10.90 2.90
C TRP A 64 -5.12 11.12 1.39
N THR A 65 -4.33 10.33 0.68
CA THR A 65 -4.10 10.54 -0.75
C THR A 65 -4.36 9.29 -1.58
N VAL A 66 -3.68 8.20 -1.27
CA VAL A 66 -3.66 7.00 -2.12
C VAL A 66 -4.95 6.21 -2.02
N LEU A 67 -5.41 5.90 -0.80
CA LEU A 67 -6.66 5.16 -0.62
C LEU A 67 -7.87 5.95 -1.07
N TYR A 68 -7.89 7.25 -0.85
CA TYR A 68 -8.94 8.14 -1.34
C TYR A 68 -9.03 8.16 -2.86
N TYR A 69 -7.89 8.06 -3.54
CA TYR A 69 -7.84 8.03 -4.98
C TYR A 69 -8.35 6.72 -5.57
N TYR A 70 -7.93 5.57 -5.00
CA TYR A 70 -8.30 4.26 -5.52
C TYR A 70 -9.65 3.74 -5.03
N TYR A 71 -10.09 4.15 -3.85
CA TYR A 71 -11.30 3.68 -3.19
C TYR A 71 -12.17 4.83 -2.68
N PRO A 72 -12.66 5.68 -3.62
CA PRO A 72 -13.39 6.90 -3.24
C PRO A 72 -14.75 6.63 -2.60
N ASP A 73 -15.33 5.46 -2.84
CA ASP A 73 -16.66 5.07 -2.33
C ASP A 73 -16.58 4.32 -0.98
N ASN A 74 -15.37 3.99 -0.53
CA ASN A 74 -15.16 3.29 0.74
C ASN A 74 -14.76 4.27 1.84
N GLU A 75 -15.26 4.03 3.04
CA GLU A 75 -14.85 4.82 4.21
C GLU A 75 -13.40 4.52 4.58
N ILE A 76 -12.62 5.57 4.79
CA ILE A 76 -11.22 5.48 5.18
C ILE A 76 -11.07 5.89 6.62
N VAL A 77 -10.60 4.96 7.46
CA VAL A 77 -10.34 5.17 8.88
C VAL A 77 -8.83 5.26 9.11
N ASN A 78 -8.36 6.40 9.62
CA ASN A 78 -6.97 6.59 10.01
C ASN A 78 -6.81 6.23 11.48
N GLY A 79 -6.38 5.02 11.76
CA GLY A 79 -6.21 4.50 13.10
C GLY A 79 -5.93 3.02 13.13
N ASP A 80 -5.95 2.45 14.33
CA ASP A 80 -5.71 1.02 14.51
C ASP A 80 -6.94 0.18 14.12
N TYR A 81 -6.75 -1.12 13.93
CA TYR A 81 -7.82 -2.06 13.54
C TYR A 81 -9.02 -2.06 14.49
N ASN A 82 -8.81 -1.75 15.77
CA ASN A 82 -9.87 -1.66 16.77
C ASN A 82 -10.76 -0.41 16.60
N GLN A 83 -10.41 0.51 15.71
CA GLN A 83 -11.20 1.69 15.36
C GLN A 83 -12.10 1.46 14.14
N ALA A 84 -12.04 0.28 13.54
CA ALA A 84 -12.98 -0.11 12.50
C ALA A 84 -14.41 -0.20 13.08
N GLU A 85 -15.35 0.39 12.37
CA GLU A 85 -16.78 0.34 12.73
C GLU A 85 -17.54 -0.70 11.91
N SER A 86 -16.98 -1.11 10.78
CA SER A 86 -17.52 -2.15 9.92
C SER A 86 -17.08 -3.54 10.36
N ASP A 87 -17.94 -4.53 10.13
CA ASP A 87 -17.62 -5.94 10.33
C ASP A 87 -16.64 -6.50 9.30
N ARG A 88 -16.37 -5.73 8.24
CA ARG A 88 -15.44 -6.09 7.16
C ARG A 88 -14.55 -4.91 6.80
N PHE A 89 -13.24 -5.11 6.85
CA PHE A 89 -12.30 -4.05 6.49
C PHE A 89 -10.96 -4.60 6.02
N TRP A 90 -10.30 -3.79 5.18
CA TRP A 90 -8.89 -3.95 4.84
C TRP A 90 -8.04 -3.16 5.83
N TYR A 91 -6.99 -3.76 6.32
CA TYR A 91 -6.09 -3.14 7.29
C TYR A 91 -4.68 -3.01 6.71
N PHE A 92 -4.21 -1.78 6.67
CA PHE A 92 -2.91 -1.36 6.13
C PHE A 92 -2.04 -0.89 7.28
N THR A 93 -0.92 -1.58 7.54
CA THR A 93 -0.04 -1.26 8.67
C THR A 93 1.43 -1.33 8.26
N PRO A 94 2.31 -0.45 8.83
CA PRO A 94 3.73 -0.45 8.48
C PRO A 94 4.47 -1.69 9.00
N ASP A 95 3.97 -2.28 10.08
CA ASP A 95 4.55 -3.46 10.73
C ASP A 95 3.56 -4.63 10.72
N ALA A 96 4.07 -5.85 10.63
CA ALA A 96 3.24 -7.04 10.73
C ALA A 96 2.50 -7.08 12.07
N MET A 97 1.22 -7.50 12.04
CA MET A 97 0.46 -7.74 13.27
C MET A 97 1.13 -8.81 14.12
N SER A 98 1.13 -8.61 15.44
CA SER A 98 1.60 -9.63 16.36
C SER A 98 0.66 -10.84 16.39
N ASP A 99 1.20 -12.01 16.70
CA ASP A 99 0.39 -13.23 16.87
C ASP A 99 -0.69 -13.05 17.96
N GLU A 100 -0.40 -12.27 19.00
CA GLU A 100 -1.34 -11.93 20.06
C GLU A 100 -2.51 -11.08 19.55
N ALA A 101 -2.23 -10.10 18.69
CA ALA A 101 -3.26 -9.26 18.09
C ALA A 101 -4.17 -10.08 17.17
N VAL A 102 -3.59 -10.94 16.34
CA VAL A 102 -4.35 -11.85 15.46
C VAL A 102 -5.21 -12.81 16.28
N ALA A 103 -4.62 -13.43 17.33
CA ALA A 103 -5.34 -14.33 18.21
C ALA A 103 -6.50 -13.63 18.94
N GLY A 104 -6.29 -12.39 19.39
CA GLY A 104 -7.33 -11.56 20.00
C GLY A 104 -8.52 -11.33 19.09
N LEU A 105 -8.26 -10.95 17.84
CA LEU A 105 -9.31 -10.77 16.83
C LEU A 105 -10.06 -12.07 16.54
N GLN A 106 -9.36 -13.20 16.45
CA GLN A 106 -9.97 -14.51 16.25
C GLN A 106 -10.86 -14.93 17.43
N GLN A 107 -10.44 -14.63 18.66
CA GLN A 107 -11.27 -14.85 19.85
C GLN A 107 -12.53 -13.99 19.88
N ASP A 108 -12.44 -12.78 19.33
CA ASP A 108 -13.56 -11.85 19.19
C ASP A 108 -14.51 -12.19 18.01
N GLY A 109 -14.22 -13.28 17.29
CA GLY A 109 -15.06 -13.78 16.21
C GLY A 109 -14.73 -13.24 14.83
N TYR A 110 -13.54 -12.71 14.64
CA TYR A 110 -13.05 -12.25 13.35
C TYR A 110 -12.17 -13.29 12.66
N ARG A 111 -12.23 -13.31 11.35
CA ARG A 111 -11.26 -14.00 10.50
C ARG A 111 -10.23 -12.99 10.03
N VAL A 112 -8.96 -13.29 10.21
CA VAL A 112 -7.84 -12.47 9.76
C VAL A 112 -7.13 -13.21 8.64
N THR A 113 -7.10 -12.61 7.44
CA THR A 113 -6.34 -13.11 6.30
C THR A 113 -5.13 -12.23 6.11
N ASP A 114 -3.94 -12.81 6.21
CA ASP A 114 -2.67 -12.13 6.04
C ASP A 114 -2.20 -12.26 4.59
N TYR A 115 -2.06 -11.15 3.90
CA TYR A 115 -1.53 -11.08 2.53
C TYR A 115 -0.06 -10.69 2.46
N GLY A 116 0.58 -10.49 3.62
CA GLY A 116 1.97 -10.12 3.72
C GLY A 116 2.26 -8.69 3.28
N GLN A 117 3.48 -8.46 2.86
CA GLN A 117 3.93 -7.14 2.44
C GLN A 117 3.44 -6.82 1.03
N MET A 118 2.77 -5.70 0.90
CA MET A 118 2.22 -5.16 -0.34
C MET A 118 2.64 -3.70 -0.52
N GLN A 119 2.28 -3.11 -1.66
CA GLN A 119 2.63 -1.72 -1.97
C GLN A 119 1.52 -1.05 -2.79
N LEU A 120 1.21 0.20 -2.45
CA LEU A 120 0.43 1.12 -3.28
C LEU A 120 1.24 2.38 -3.55
N ALA A 121 1.45 2.72 -4.81
CA ALA A 121 2.34 3.78 -5.23
C ALA A 121 3.74 3.58 -4.61
N GLN A 122 4.24 4.55 -3.86
CA GLN A 122 5.53 4.48 -3.18
C GLN A 122 5.45 3.98 -1.73
N TYR A 123 4.27 3.56 -1.27
CA TYR A 123 4.03 3.22 0.13
C TYR A 123 3.97 1.72 0.33
N PRO A 124 4.97 1.09 0.98
CA PRO A 124 4.92 -0.29 1.40
C PRO A 124 4.14 -0.43 2.71
N PHE A 125 3.44 -1.54 2.86
CA PHE A 125 2.68 -1.88 4.07
C PHE A 125 2.46 -3.39 4.15
N TYR A 126 2.04 -3.87 5.32
CA TYR A 126 1.45 -5.19 5.49
C TYR A 126 -0.07 -5.08 5.32
N LEU A 127 -0.64 -6.01 4.57
CA LEU A 127 -2.05 -5.99 4.22
C LEU A 127 -2.77 -7.18 4.85
N TYR A 128 -3.86 -6.86 5.53
CA TYR A 128 -4.77 -7.84 6.14
C TYR A 128 -6.19 -7.58 5.68
N TYR A 129 -6.95 -8.66 5.48
CA TYR A 129 -8.41 -8.58 5.37
C TYR A 129 -9.03 -9.17 6.63
N ILE A 130 -9.84 -8.40 7.29
CA ILE A 130 -10.45 -8.75 8.58
C ILE A 130 -11.97 -8.70 8.42
N GLU A 131 -12.62 -9.81 8.74
CA GLU A 131 -14.08 -9.93 8.61
C GLU A 131 -14.69 -10.69 9.79
N ALA A 132 -15.86 -10.27 10.23
CA ALA A 132 -16.62 -11.00 11.24
C ALA A 132 -17.09 -12.34 10.68
N VAL A 133 -16.83 -13.42 11.41
CA VAL A 133 -17.19 -14.80 11.01
C VAL A 133 -18.65 -15.12 11.30
N GLN A 134 -19.23 -14.45 12.29
CA GLN A 134 -20.63 -14.64 12.63
C GLN A 134 -21.52 -13.69 11.83
N PRO A 135 -22.36 -14.20 10.93
CA PRO A 135 -23.29 -13.36 10.21
C PRO A 135 -24.29 -12.70 11.19
N ALA A 136 -24.66 -11.44 10.88
CA ALA A 136 -25.62 -10.65 11.65
C ALA A 136 -26.97 -11.34 11.90
N SER A 137 -27.28 -12.44 11.20
CA SER A 137 -28.44 -13.29 11.43
C SER A 137 -28.47 -13.98 12.82
N PHE A 138 -27.32 -14.15 13.47
CA PHE A 138 -27.23 -14.70 14.83
C PHE A 138 -27.67 -13.71 15.92
N ALA A 139 -27.55 -12.43 15.68
CA ALA A 139 -28.00 -11.39 16.62
C ALA A 139 -29.52 -11.20 16.63
N LYS A 140 -30.24 -11.65 15.61
CA LYS A 140 -31.70 -11.55 15.50
C LYS A 140 -32.47 -12.72 16.14
N SER A 141 -31.81 -13.77 16.57
CA SER A 141 -32.41 -14.94 17.21
C SER A 141 -32.41 -14.88 18.76
N ARG A 142 -32.01 -13.74 19.30
CA ARG A 142 -32.12 -13.40 20.72
C ARG A 142 -33.07 -12.23 20.91
#